data_21b24fd8ffa1a5c58b1d8abd20be7421
#
_entry.id   21b24fd8ffa1a5c58b1d8abd20be7421
#
_cell.length_a   1.000
_cell.length_b   1.000
_cell.length_c   1.000
_cell.angle_alpha   90.00
_cell.angle_beta   90.00
_cell.angle_gamma   90.00
#
_symmetry.space_group_name_H-M   'P 1'
#
loop_
_entity.id
_entity.type
_entity.pdbx_description
1 polymer ?
#
loop_
_entity_poly.entity_id
_entity_poly.type
_entity_poly.pdbx_seq_one_letter_code
_entity_poly.pdbx_strand_id
1 'polypeptide(L)'
;MHRARLSLLLPLLLAVFVQTSTGQDRTISSAELLDKLHGMWRGQLIGNAAGRATEGLYSGPEPNPNPCVPWVIKQAWDADDDTDIEYVTLHILESCGFDCDANDIAGQWLDHITPEGTFIANRQAWYLM
;
A
#
# COMPACT_ATOMS: atom_id res chain seq x y z
N MET A 1 -25.43 17.03 -68.68
CA MET A 1 -24.05 16.57 -68.41
C MET A 1 -23.80 16.65 -66.88
N HIS A 2 -24.07 15.58 -66.14
CA HIS A 2 -23.84 15.52 -64.66
C HIS A 2 -22.55 14.75 -64.43
N ARG A 3 -21.55 15.42 -63.88
CA ARG A 3 -20.30 14.78 -63.45
C ARG A 3 -20.50 14.22 -62.02
N ALA A 4 -20.52 12.93 -61.90
CA ALA A 4 -20.47 12.27 -60.61
C ALA A 4 -19.06 12.40 -59.98
N ARG A 5 -18.98 13.00 -58.80
CA ARG A 5 -17.74 13.05 -58.02
C ARG A 5 -17.70 11.79 -57.17
N LEU A 6 -16.77 10.90 -57.45
CA LEU A 6 -16.47 9.71 -56.70
C LEU A 6 -15.59 10.11 -55.50
N SER A 7 -16.19 10.17 -54.32
CA SER A 7 -15.45 10.40 -53.07
C SER A 7 -14.85 9.07 -52.58
N LEU A 8 -13.55 8.92 -52.74
CA LEU A 8 -12.79 7.83 -52.13
C LEU A 8 -12.69 8.12 -50.63
N LEU A 9 -13.47 7.40 -49.83
CA LEU A 9 -13.28 7.30 -48.36
C LEU A 9 -12.14 6.31 -48.07
N LEU A 10 -11.00 6.83 -47.76
CA LEU A 10 -9.86 6.04 -47.26
C LEU A 10 -10.12 5.65 -45.81
N PRO A 11 -10.28 4.36 -45.47
CA PRO A 11 -10.40 3.95 -44.07
C PRO A 11 -9.03 4.08 -43.40
N LEU A 12 -8.92 5.04 -42.48
CA LEU A 12 -7.77 5.17 -41.57
C LEU A 12 -7.78 3.99 -40.60
N LEU A 13 -6.99 2.97 -40.90
CA LEU A 13 -6.79 1.82 -40.01
C LEU A 13 -5.96 2.28 -38.82
N LEU A 14 -6.60 2.61 -37.70
CA LEU A 14 -5.95 2.93 -36.44
C LEU A 14 -5.42 1.61 -35.86
N ALA A 15 -4.17 1.27 -36.14
CA ALA A 15 -3.49 0.16 -35.50
C ALA A 15 -3.18 0.55 -34.04
N VAL A 16 -4.02 0.10 -33.12
CA VAL A 16 -3.75 0.18 -31.70
C VAL A 16 -2.65 -0.84 -31.38
N PHE A 17 -1.41 -0.38 -31.27
CA PHE A 17 -0.32 -1.19 -30.73
C PHE A 17 -0.58 -1.37 -29.23
N VAL A 18 -1.16 -2.49 -28.86
CA VAL A 18 -1.14 -2.97 -27.47
C VAL A 18 0.29 -3.39 -27.18
N GLN A 19 1.07 -2.52 -26.54
CA GLN A 19 2.36 -2.92 -25.98
C GLN A 19 2.08 -3.85 -24.80
N THR A 20 2.17 -5.14 -25.04
CA THR A 20 2.29 -6.10 -23.94
C THR A 20 3.66 -5.86 -23.30
N SER A 21 3.65 -5.18 -22.17
CA SER A 21 4.83 -5.11 -21.31
C SER A 21 5.15 -6.54 -20.86
N THR A 22 6.06 -7.19 -21.54
CA THR A 22 6.66 -8.43 -21.04
C THR A 22 7.50 -8.02 -19.84
N GLY A 23 6.99 -8.30 -18.65
CA GLY A 23 7.76 -8.12 -17.42
C GLY A 23 9.06 -8.89 -17.60
N GLN A 24 10.19 -8.18 -17.59
CA GLN A 24 11.49 -8.84 -17.65
C GLN A 24 11.72 -9.51 -16.31
N ASP A 25 11.81 -10.83 -16.29
CA ASP A 25 12.16 -11.58 -15.09
C ASP A 25 13.51 -11.08 -14.57
N ARG A 26 13.48 -10.44 -13.42
CA ARG A 26 14.67 -9.93 -12.75
C ARG A 26 15.04 -10.85 -11.61
N THR A 27 16.17 -11.54 -11.75
CA THR A 27 16.71 -12.33 -10.64
C THR A 27 17.56 -11.44 -9.74
N ILE A 28 17.29 -11.51 -8.44
CA ILE A 28 18.08 -10.83 -7.40
C ILE A 28 18.64 -11.89 -6.45
N SER A 29 19.78 -11.61 -5.83
CA SER A 29 20.32 -12.49 -4.79
C SER A 29 19.51 -12.40 -3.50
N SER A 30 19.56 -13.45 -2.67
CA SER A 30 18.91 -13.42 -1.34
C SER A 30 19.43 -12.29 -0.47
N ALA A 31 20.71 -11.96 -0.57
CA ALA A 31 21.31 -10.84 0.17
C ALA A 31 20.75 -9.48 -0.31
N GLU A 32 20.60 -9.29 -1.62
CA GLU A 32 19.98 -8.08 -2.18
C GLU A 32 18.50 -7.99 -1.79
N LEU A 33 17.78 -9.10 -1.81
CA LEU A 33 16.38 -9.14 -1.38
C LEU A 33 16.27 -8.74 0.11
N LEU A 34 17.08 -9.33 0.98
CA LEU A 34 17.07 -9.02 2.41
C LEU A 34 17.39 -7.54 2.69
N ASP A 35 18.37 -6.98 1.99
CA ASP A 35 18.71 -5.56 2.12
C ASP A 35 17.52 -4.65 1.70
N LYS A 36 16.84 -5.00 0.61
CA LYS A 36 15.63 -4.28 0.16
C LYS A 36 14.47 -4.40 1.15
N LEU A 37 14.25 -5.57 1.74
CA LEU A 37 13.22 -5.78 2.77
C LEU A 37 13.53 -4.96 4.03
N HIS A 38 14.78 -4.92 4.48
CA HIS A 38 15.21 -4.06 5.58
C HIS A 38 15.01 -2.58 5.24
N GLY A 39 15.34 -2.18 4.01
CA GLY A 39 15.14 -0.80 3.54
C GLY A 39 13.66 -0.42 3.50
N MET A 40 12.81 -1.31 3.00
CA MET A 40 11.34 -1.15 2.97
C MET A 40 10.79 -0.94 4.39
N TRP A 41 11.10 -1.85 5.30
CA TRP A 41 10.61 -1.80 6.68
C TRP A 41 11.06 -0.53 7.42
N ARG A 42 12.35 -0.16 7.29
CA ARG A 42 12.83 1.11 7.86
C ARG A 42 12.15 2.33 7.26
N GLY A 43 11.96 2.32 5.93
CA GLY A 43 11.26 3.41 5.24
C GLY A 43 9.83 3.57 5.71
N GLN A 44 9.13 2.49 5.97
CA GLN A 44 7.77 2.44 6.49
C GLN A 44 7.71 3.04 7.91
N LEU A 45 8.56 2.59 8.82
CA LEU A 45 8.64 3.15 10.19
C LEU A 45 8.97 4.65 10.19
N ILE A 46 9.87 5.09 9.31
CA ILE A 46 10.21 6.52 9.16
C ILE A 46 9.01 7.29 8.62
N GLY A 47 8.32 6.76 7.62
CA GLY A 47 7.13 7.36 7.02
C GLY A 47 6.00 7.50 8.04
N ASN A 48 5.75 6.45 8.82
CA ASN A 48 4.77 6.45 9.90
C ASN A 48 5.11 7.54 10.95
N ALA A 49 6.32 7.55 11.48
CA ALA A 49 6.74 8.55 12.47
C ALA A 49 6.65 9.99 11.95
N ALA A 50 6.92 10.22 10.67
CA ALA A 50 6.79 11.54 10.04
C ALA A 50 5.32 11.92 9.82
N GLY A 51 4.49 10.96 9.38
CA GLY A 51 3.06 11.16 9.09
C GLY A 51 2.23 11.47 10.34
N ARG A 52 2.50 10.79 11.44
CA ARG A 52 1.78 10.98 12.71
C ARG A 52 1.79 12.41 13.25
N ALA A 53 2.81 13.20 12.90
CA ALA A 53 2.86 14.60 13.29
C ALA A 53 1.74 15.46 12.67
N THR A 54 1.17 14.99 11.57
CA THR A 54 0.15 15.70 10.79
C THR A 54 -1.14 14.91 10.60
N GLU A 55 -1.21 13.71 11.12
CA GLU A 55 -2.38 12.85 11.02
C GLU A 55 -3.61 13.53 11.60
N GLY A 56 -4.72 13.51 10.85
CA GLY A 56 -5.98 14.14 11.24
C GLY A 56 -6.01 15.68 11.24
N LEU A 57 -4.87 16.36 11.04
CA LEU A 57 -4.83 17.83 11.05
C LEU A 57 -5.33 18.45 9.75
N TYR A 58 -5.26 17.70 8.63
CA TYR A 58 -5.56 18.19 7.29
C TYR A 58 -6.56 17.27 6.59
N SER A 59 -7.71 17.02 7.20
CA SER A 59 -8.75 16.13 6.70
C SER A 59 -9.76 16.79 5.75
N GLY A 60 -9.61 18.09 5.48
CA GLY A 60 -10.51 18.84 4.61
C GLY A 60 -10.03 18.94 3.15
N PRO A 61 -10.88 19.44 2.23
CA PRO A 61 -10.52 19.67 0.84
C PRO A 61 -9.54 20.84 0.64
N GLU A 62 -9.31 21.65 1.68
CA GLU A 62 -8.39 22.78 1.62
C GLU A 62 -6.93 22.30 1.65
N PRO A 63 -6.06 22.91 0.83
CA PRO A 63 -4.64 22.60 0.89
C PRO A 63 -4.07 22.95 2.26
N ASN A 64 -3.08 22.19 2.70
CA ASN A 64 -2.37 22.46 3.95
C ASN A 64 -1.80 23.90 3.97
N PRO A 65 -2.26 24.77 4.87
CA PRO A 65 -1.79 26.15 4.94
C PRO A 65 -0.35 26.25 5.48
N ASN A 66 0.17 25.18 6.08
CA ASN A 66 1.53 25.14 6.60
C ASN A 66 2.32 24.01 5.94
N PRO A 67 2.95 24.26 4.77
CA PRO A 67 3.69 23.24 4.01
C PRO A 67 4.96 22.76 4.73
N CYS A 68 5.40 23.43 5.78
CA CYS A 68 6.61 23.10 6.53
C CYS A 68 6.24 22.63 7.95
N VAL A 69 5.94 21.33 8.07
CA VAL A 69 5.84 20.73 9.41
C VAL A 69 7.25 20.34 9.85
N PRO A 70 7.76 20.90 10.97
CA PRO A 70 9.09 20.53 11.44
C PRO A 70 9.07 19.06 11.87
N TRP A 71 9.84 18.25 11.19
CA TRP A 71 10.04 16.87 11.57
C TRP A 71 11.09 16.77 12.67
N VAL A 72 10.71 16.18 13.80
CA VAL A 72 11.60 15.96 14.94
C VAL A 72 11.79 14.45 15.11
N ILE A 73 13.03 14.01 15.06
CA ILE A 73 13.36 12.62 15.40
C ILE A 73 13.18 12.46 16.90
N LYS A 74 12.22 11.65 17.31
CA LYS A 74 12.00 11.31 18.72
C LYS A 74 12.98 10.22 19.15
N GLN A 75 13.39 10.25 20.41
CA GLN A 75 14.25 9.18 20.98
C GLN A 75 13.49 7.86 21.14
N ALA A 76 12.21 7.93 21.42
CA ALA A 76 11.33 6.77 21.49
C ALA A 76 10.38 6.80 20.28
N TRP A 77 10.32 5.70 19.58
CA TRP A 77 9.40 5.47 18.48
C TRP A 77 8.14 4.82 19.03
N ASP A 78 7.03 5.33 18.60
CA ASP A 78 5.71 4.85 18.92
C ASP A 78 5.08 4.38 17.60
N ALA A 79 4.60 3.15 17.57
CA ALA A 79 3.90 2.59 16.42
C ALA A 79 2.42 2.98 16.47
N ASP A 80 1.74 2.84 15.37
CA ASP A 80 0.29 2.98 15.28
C ASP A 80 -0.33 1.67 14.79
N ASP A 81 -1.64 1.64 14.66
CA ASP A 81 -2.40 0.46 14.28
C ASP A 81 -2.01 -0.08 12.89
N ASP A 82 -1.61 0.77 11.95
CA ASP A 82 -1.12 0.33 10.63
C ASP A 82 0.15 -0.52 10.77
N THR A 83 1.13 -0.04 11.54
CA THR A 83 2.39 -0.77 11.79
C THR A 83 2.15 -2.04 12.61
N ASP A 84 1.27 -1.99 13.60
CA ASP A 84 0.93 -3.15 14.43
C ASP A 84 0.27 -4.26 13.59
N ILE A 85 -0.67 -3.92 12.70
CA ILE A 85 -1.33 -4.85 11.79
C ILE A 85 -0.33 -5.50 10.83
N GLU A 86 0.61 -4.72 10.30
CA GLU A 86 1.67 -5.24 9.44
C GLU A 86 2.60 -6.19 10.18
N TYR A 87 2.95 -5.88 11.41
CA TYR A 87 3.76 -6.76 12.26
C TYR A 87 3.04 -8.07 12.58
N VAL A 88 1.75 -8.03 12.91
CA VAL A 88 0.93 -9.22 13.11
C VAL A 88 0.81 -10.02 11.82
N THR A 89 0.69 -9.36 10.66
CA THR A 89 0.68 -10.04 9.35
C THR A 89 1.99 -10.79 9.08
N LEU A 90 3.14 -10.20 9.44
CA LEU A 90 4.42 -10.88 9.35
C LEU A 90 4.46 -12.11 10.27
N HIS A 91 3.98 -11.98 11.52
CA HIS A 91 3.88 -13.06 12.47
C HIS A 91 3.00 -14.23 11.98
N ILE A 92 1.88 -13.91 11.32
CA ILE A 92 1.01 -14.91 10.67
C ILE A 92 1.81 -15.70 9.62
N LEU A 93 2.51 -14.99 8.72
CA LEU A 93 3.32 -15.62 7.68
C LEU A 93 4.47 -16.48 8.26
N GLU A 94 5.07 -16.07 9.36
CA GLU A 94 6.09 -16.86 10.06
C GLU A 94 5.50 -18.12 10.70
N SER A 95 4.24 -18.08 11.16
CA SER A 95 3.57 -19.17 11.86
C SER A 95 3.00 -20.22 10.91
N CYS A 96 2.35 -19.85 9.83
CA CYS A 96 1.66 -20.76 8.90
C CYS A 96 2.14 -20.67 7.44
N GLY A 97 3.08 -19.80 7.12
CA GLY A 97 3.60 -19.64 5.75
C GLY A 97 2.56 -19.04 4.81
N PHE A 98 2.60 -19.46 3.54
CA PHE A 98 1.65 -19.01 2.52
C PHE A 98 0.36 -19.84 2.47
N ASP A 99 0.24 -20.86 3.31
CA ASP A 99 -0.94 -21.73 3.37
C ASP A 99 -1.95 -21.27 4.43
N CYS A 100 -1.75 -20.10 5.03
CA CYS A 100 -2.65 -19.49 6.01
C CYS A 100 -4.05 -19.31 5.42
N ASP A 101 -5.05 -19.71 6.18
CA ASP A 101 -6.46 -19.45 5.84
C ASP A 101 -7.04 -18.28 6.67
N ALA A 102 -8.31 -17.96 6.42
CA ALA A 102 -8.99 -16.89 7.11
C ALA A 102 -9.14 -17.11 8.62
N ASN A 103 -9.20 -18.37 9.08
CA ASN A 103 -9.32 -18.69 10.50
C ASN A 103 -7.98 -18.48 11.21
N ASP A 104 -6.87 -18.81 10.54
CA ASP A 104 -5.52 -18.56 11.06
C ASP A 104 -5.32 -17.05 11.25
N ILE A 105 -5.70 -16.25 10.25
CA ILE A 105 -5.62 -14.78 10.30
C ILE A 105 -6.50 -14.24 11.43
N ALA A 106 -7.76 -14.66 11.51
CA ALA A 106 -8.68 -14.21 12.54
C ALA A 106 -8.18 -14.57 13.95
N GLY A 107 -7.66 -15.79 14.14
CA GLY A 107 -7.08 -16.23 15.42
C GLY A 107 -5.93 -15.32 15.86
N GLN A 108 -4.99 -15.02 14.97
CA GLN A 108 -3.86 -14.16 15.28
C GLN A 108 -4.26 -12.69 15.54
N TRP A 109 -5.28 -12.20 14.84
CA TRP A 109 -5.84 -10.88 15.13
C TRP A 109 -6.45 -10.81 16.52
N LEU A 110 -7.26 -11.81 16.90
CA LEU A 110 -7.91 -11.87 18.22
C LEU A 110 -6.89 -11.99 19.35
N ASP A 111 -5.77 -12.65 19.10
CA ASP A 111 -4.71 -12.89 20.11
C ASP A 111 -3.78 -11.67 20.29
N HIS A 112 -3.54 -10.89 19.23
CA HIS A 112 -2.48 -9.88 19.20
C HIS A 112 -2.97 -8.45 19.03
N ILE A 113 -4.19 -8.21 18.54
CA ILE A 113 -4.73 -6.87 18.32
C ILE A 113 -5.84 -6.59 19.32
N THR A 114 -5.77 -5.45 19.98
CA THR A 114 -6.85 -4.97 20.86
C THR A 114 -7.73 -3.99 20.09
N PRO A 115 -9.07 -4.15 20.14
CA PRO A 115 -9.98 -3.27 19.39
C PRO A 115 -9.90 -1.81 19.82
N GLU A 116 -9.49 -1.52 21.04
CA GLU A 116 -9.34 -0.16 21.58
C GLU A 116 -8.18 0.60 20.95
N GLY A 117 -7.16 -0.12 20.50
CA GLY A 117 -5.96 0.44 19.87
C GLY A 117 -6.08 0.67 18.36
N THR A 118 -7.21 0.29 17.74
CA THR A 118 -7.36 0.32 16.29
C THR A 118 -8.38 1.35 15.82
N PHE A 119 -8.22 1.83 14.58
CA PHE A 119 -9.18 2.72 13.93
C PHE A 119 -10.51 2.01 13.59
N ILE A 120 -11.54 2.81 13.26
CA ILE A 120 -12.93 2.37 13.11
C ILE A 120 -13.09 1.15 12.19
N ALA A 121 -12.41 1.14 11.03
CA ALA A 121 -12.53 0.05 10.06
C ALA A 121 -11.95 -1.25 10.59
N ASN A 122 -10.76 -1.20 11.17
CA ASN A 122 -10.05 -2.35 11.74
C ASN A 122 -10.77 -2.88 12.99
N ARG A 123 -11.26 -1.99 13.83
CA ARG A 123 -12.10 -2.33 14.99
C ARG A 123 -13.38 -3.03 14.58
N GLN A 124 -14.04 -2.55 13.52
CA GLN A 124 -15.24 -3.21 13.00
C GLN A 124 -14.92 -4.61 12.46
N ALA A 125 -13.80 -4.78 11.76
CA ALA A 125 -13.34 -6.08 11.30
C ALA A 125 -13.10 -7.03 12.48
N TRP A 126 -12.43 -6.56 13.52
CA TRP A 126 -12.15 -7.34 14.74
C TRP A 126 -13.44 -7.87 15.41
N TYR A 127 -14.49 -7.05 15.49
CA TYR A 127 -15.78 -7.50 16.07
C TYR A 127 -16.57 -8.46 15.19
N LEU A 128 -16.19 -8.62 13.93
CA LEU A 128 -16.85 -9.53 12.97
C LEU A 128 -16.12 -10.88 12.83
N MET A 129 -14.94 -11.04 13.40
CA MET A 129 -14.19 -12.30 13.47
C MET A 129 -14.72 -13.21 14.57
#